data_92dd332282fc6f23f0fb5f7c16df50c8
#
_entry.id   92dd332282fc6f23f0fb5f7c16df50c8
#
_cell.length_a   1.000
_cell.length_b   1.000
_cell.length_c   1.000
_cell.angle_alpha   90.00
_cell.angle_beta   90.00
_cell.angle_gamma   90.00
#
_symmetry.space_group_name_H-M   'P 1'
#
loop_
_entity.id
_entity.type
_entity.pdbx_description
1 polymer ?
#
loop_
_entity_poly.entity_id
_entity_poly.type
_entity_poly.pdbx_seq_one_letter_code
_entity_poly.pdbx_strand_id
1 'polypeptide(L)'
;MILKKNYPEAFNNLGIVYKELEDFDSAIEAFNNAVKIKPDYAAAYNNLGILYKESGQVNKAFESYQKALDVMPEYDEAHNNIGILFMSLGQIEKAIESYNNAIKINKNFIEAINNLGIALMDLGQIEEAISYYQKAIAIDKNFALTFNNLGIAYKHLNNQDAAAKCYKKALILDTNYSDAFSNYGNLLTDMHDYSEALKNFNRAYELNPSSDYILGNIIHTKMHLCIWDNYSSNLTELKSEINDCFKRIDAFSFMALVDDPKLQEGVSVIYSNDRFPINNALPKLINYQKRTKIRIGYFSGDFREHPVSTLTAHLYETHNREQFEIHAFSYGPDTNDAMNLRIKSGVDHFHDVQTMSHKDIALLARSLEIDIAVDLGCYTVSGKTDVFAMSVAPIQLSYIGFLGTMGAPYYDYLLADEITIPKENQQYYSEKIAYLPSYQVNDSTE
;
A
#
# COMPACT_ATOMS: atom_id res chain seq x y z
N MET A 1 27.76 -25.42 -32.25
CA MET A 1 26.50 -26.02 -32.72
C MET A 1 26.01 -25.16 -33.89
N ILE A 2 26.04 -25.68 -35.13
CA ILE A 2 25.56 -24.91 -36.31
C ILE A 2 24.04 -25.07 -36.31
N LEU A 3 23.31 -24.09 -35.74
CA LEU A 3 21.86 -24.00 -35.84
C LEU A 3 21.49 -23.92 -37.32
N LYS A 4 20.56 -24.77 -37.81
CA LYS A 4 19.94 -24.58 -39.12
C LYS A 4 19.41 -23.14 -39.13
N LYS A 5 19.83 -22.31 -40.12
CA LYS A 5 19.54 -20.89 -40.19
C LYS A 5 18.04 -20.50 -40.21
N ASN A 6 17.13 -21.47 -40.21
CA ASN A 6 15.67 -21.29 -40.29
C ASN A 6 14.93 -22.15 -39.25
N TYR A 7 15.24 -22.02 -37.97
CA TYR A 7 14.56 -22.76 -36.92
C TYR A 7 14.12 -21.78 -35.81
N PRO A 8 12.93 -21.16 -35.93
CA PRO A 8 12.47 -20.12 -35.03
C PRO A 8 12.27 -20.62 -33.58
N GLU A 9 11.88 -21.89 -33.40
CA GLU A 9 11.73 -22.48 -32.07
C GLU A 9 13.07 -22.58 -31.33
N ALA A 10 14.16 -22.86 -32.04
CA ALA A 10 15.50 -22.91 -31.46
C ALA A 10 15.97 -21.51 -31.01
N PHE A 11 15.67 -20.46 -31.79
CA PHE A 11 15.95 -19.09 -31.39
C PHE A 11 15.11 -18.66 -30.20
N ASN A 12 13.82 -19.01 -30.17
CA ASN A 12 12.96 -18.76 -29.01
C ASN A 12 13.51 -19.45 -27.75
N ASN A 13 13.86 -20.72 -27.82
CA ASN A 13 14.44 -21.46 -26.70
C ASN A 13 15.79 -20.89 -26.26
N LEU A 14 16.61 -20.44 -27.21
CA LEU A 14 17.89 -19.78 -26.94
C LEU A 14 17.64 -18.45 -26.19
N GLY A 15 16.63 -17.69 -26.60
CA GLY A 15 16.21 -16.46 -25.91
C GLY A 15 15.77 -16.72 -24.47
N ILE A 16 15.04 -17.81 -24.22
CA ILE A 16 14.68 -18.23 -22.86
C ILE A 16 15.93 -18.53 -22.03
N VAL A 17 16.90 -19.28 -22.60
CA VAL A 17 18.15 -19.59 -21.89
C VAL A 17 18.96 -18.34 -21.58
N TYR A 18 19.06 -17.38 -22.53
CA TYR A 18 19.75 -16.12 -22.26
C TYR A 18 19.06 -15.30 -21.19
N LYS A 19 17.71 -15.28 -21.16
CA LYS A 19 16.93 -14.64 -20.11
C LYS A 19 17.26 -15.25 -18.73
N GLU A 20 17.29 -16.58 -18.62
CA GLU A 20 17.66 -17.27 -17.36
C GLU A 20 19.10 -16.97 -16.90
N LEU A 21 19.97 -16.62 -17.83
CA LEU A 21 21.36 -16.18 -17.58
C LEU A 21 21.45 -14.66 -17.36
N GLU A 22 20.33 -13.94 -17.33
CA GLU A 22 20.24 -12.48 -17.20
C GLU A 22 20.96 -11.71 -18.33
N ASP A 23 21.28 -12.38 -19.45
CA ASP A 23 21.82 -11.76 -20.67
C ASP A 23 20.66 -11.26 -21.54
N PHE A 24 20.08 -10.14 -21.13
CA PHE A 24 18.88 -9.58 -21.75
C PHE A 24 19.09 -9.13 -23.20
N ASP A 25 20.27 -8.64 -23.56
CA ASP A 25 20.58 -8.19 -24.92
C ASP A 25 20.60 -9.39 -25.89
N SER A 26 21.28 -10.46 -25.52
CA SER A 26 21.31 -11.70 -26.31
C SER A 26 19.94 -12.38 -26.38
N ALA A 27 19.14 -12.29 -25.31
CA ALA A 27 17.78 -12.79 -25.31
C ALA A 27 16.87 -12.03 -26.29
N ILE A 28 16.95 -10.68 -26.30
CA ILE A 28 16.20 -9.82 -27.25
C ILE A 28 16.61 -10.16 -28.70
N GLU A 29 17.91 -10.32 -28.98
CA GLU A 29 18.39 -10.68 -30.31
C GLU A 29 17.84 -12.04 -30.74
N ALA A 30 17.88 -13.03 -29.86
CA ALA A 30 17.38 -14.38 -30.15
C ALA A 30 15.87 -14.38 -30.43
N PHE A 31 15.05 -13.73 -29.60
CA PHE A 31 13.60 -13.62 -29.87
C PHE A 31 13.30 -12.84 -31.15
N ASN A 32 14.05 -11.75 -31.46
CA ASN A 32 13.89 -11.02 -32.68
C ASN A 32 14.25 -11.88 -33.90
N ASN A 33 15.26 -12.74 -33.82
CA ASN A 33 15.58 -13.70 -34.88
C ASN A 33 14.45 -14.73 -35.06
N ALA A 34 13.83 -15.19 -33.94
CA ALA A 34 12.68 -16.09 -34.00
C ALA A 34 11.51 -15.47 -34.79
N VAL A 35 11.08 -14.24 -34.43
CA VAL A 35 9.96 -13.57 -35.10
C VAL A 35 10.30 -13.10 -36.53
N LYS A 36 11.57 -12.83 -36.83
CA LYS A 36 12.03 -12.53 -38.19
C LYS A 36 11.91 -13.75 -39.12
N ILE A 37 12.19 -14.94 -38.60
CA ILE A 37 12.07 -16.20 -39.36
C ILE A 37 10.59 -16.61 -39.46
N LYS A 38 9.83 -16.46 -38.38
CA LYS A 38 8.42 -16.81 -38.25
C LYS A 38 7.61 -15.62 -37.70
N PRO A 39 7.11 -14.73 -38.60
CA PRO A 39 6.37 -13.52 -38.18
C PRO A 39 5.05 -13.79 -37.43
N ASP A 40 4.52 -15.01 -37.55
CA ASP A 40 3.31 -15.47 -36.83
C ASP A 40 3.64 -16.29 -35.57
N TYR A 41 4.76 -16.00 -34.93
CA TYR A 41 5.19 -16.72 -33.73
C TYR A 41 4.78 -15.98 -32.45
N ALA A 42 3.51 -16.15 -32.01
CA ALA A 42 2.93 -15.48 -30.85
C ALA A 42 3.77 -15.63 -29.58
N ALA A 43 4.27 -16.85 -29.28
CA ALA A 43 5.07 -17.10 -28.08
C ALA A 43 6.37 -16.28 -28.04
N ALA A 44 7.04 -16.08 -29.17
CA ALA A 44 8.25 -15.26 -29.20
C ALA A 44 7.96 -13.77 -29.00
N TYR A 45 6.83 -13.27 -29.49
CA TYR A 45 6.38 -11.91 -29.19
C TYR A 45 6.01 -11.76 -27.70
N ASN A 46 5.34 -12.74 -27.12
CA ASN A 46 5.02 -12.74 -25.68
C ASN A 46 6.30 -12.70 -24.84
N ASN A 47 7.30 -13.52 -25.17
CA ASN A 47 8.59 -13.55 -24.50
C ASN A 47 9.36 -12.22 -24.63
N LEU A 48 9.33 -11.56 -25.81
CA LEU A 48 9.85 -10.19 -25.99
C LEU A 48 9.15 -9.21 -25.07
N GLY A 49 7.81 -9.31 -24.94
CA GLY A 49 7.03 -8.48 -24.04
C GLY A 49 7.45 -8.63 -22.57
N ILE A 50 7.64 -9.87 -22.11
CA ILE A 50 8.13 -10.15 -20.75
C ILE A 50 9.50 -9.49 -20.54
N LEU A 51 10.42 -9.68 -21.47
CA LEU A 51 11.79 -9.17 -21.35
C LEU A 51 11.84 -7.63 -21.38
N TYR A 52 11.04 -6.98 -22.25
CA TYR A 52 10.92 -5.53 -22.27
C TYR A 52 10.29 -4.97 -21.00
N LYS A 53 9.34 -5.69 -20.40
CA LYS A 53 8.76 -5.31 -19.08
C LYS A 53 9.82 -5.38 -17.98
N GLU A 54 10.59 -6.47 -17.91
CA GLU A 54 11.68 -6.65 -16.93
C GLU A 54 12.77 -5.59 -17.06
N SER A 55 13.04 -5.13 -18.30
CA SER A 55 13.99 -4.03 -18.58
C SER A 55 13.37 -2.62 -18.49
N GLY A 56 12.14 -2.47 -17.98
CA GLY A 56 11.47 -1.19 -17.81
C GLY A 56 11.00 -0.51 -19.11
N GLN A 57 11.06 -1.20 -20.27
CA GLN A 57 10.67 -0.67 -21.58
C GLN A 57 9.17 -0.89 -21.84
N VAL A 58 8.33 -0.26 -21.02
CA VAL A 58 6.86 -0.47 -20.95
C VAL A 58 6.17 -0.42 -22.31
N ASN A 59 6.46 0.58 -23.15
CA ASN A 59 5.81 0.73 -24.45
C ASN A 59 6.15 -0.44 -25.39
N LYS A 60 7.41 -0.89 -25.42
CA LYS A 60 7.82 -2.04 -26.23
C LYS A 60 7.24 -3.34 -25.69
N ALA A 61 7.09 -3.46 -24.37
CA ALA A 61 6.42 -4.61 -23.76
C ALA A 61 4.97 -4.70 -24.25
N PHE A 62 4.21 -3.60 -24.14
CA PHE A 62 2.83 -3.54 -24.62
C PHE A 62 2.70 -3.86 -26.12
N GLU A 63 3.54 -3.22 -26.97
CA GLU A 63 3.54 -3.50 -28.40
C GLU A 63 3.84 -4.97 -28.73
N SER A 64 4.74 -5.60 -27.96
CA SER A 64 5.09 -7.00 -28.15
C SER A 64 3.95 -7.93 -27.76
N TYR A 65 3.31 -7.70 -26.62
CA TYR A 65 2.12 -8.46 -26.23
C TYR A 65 0.97 -8.26 -27.22
N GLN A 66 0.77 -7.03 -27.71
CA GLN A 66 -0.26 -6.77 -28.73
C GLN A 66 0.00 -7.55 -30.01
N LYS A 67 1.25 -7.60 -30.49
CA LYS A 67 1.63 -8.44 -31.64
C LYS A 67 1.39 -9.93 -31.40
N ALA A 68 1.62 -10.41 -30.16
CA ALA A 68 1.30 -11.78 -29.81
C ALA A 68 -0.22 -12.04 -29.95
N LEU A 69 -1.07 -11.11 -29.52
CA LEU A 69 -2.52 -11.19 -29.66
C LEU A 69 -3.02 -10.96 -31.10
N ASP A 70 -2.35 -10.13 -31.89
CA ASP A 70 -2.68 -9.95 -33.31
C ASP A 70 -2.48 -11.27 -34.08
N VAL A 71 -1.46 -12.06 -33.70
CA VAL A 71 -1.18 -13.39 -34.25
C VAL A 71 -2.11 -14.45 -33.67
N MET A 72 -2.32 -14.43 -32.36
CA MET A 72 -3.14 -15.40 -31.64
C MET A 72 -4.07 -14.68 -30.65
N PRO A 73 -5.29 -14.29 -31.07
CA PRO A 73 -6.23 -13.55 -30.21
C PRO A 73 -6.65 -14.30 -28.94
N GLU A 74 -6.67 -15.64 -28.99
CA GLU A 74 -6.99 -16.50 -27.85
C GLU A 74 -5.70 -16.99 -27.14
N TYR A 75 -4.77 -16.05 -26.86
CA TYR A 75 -3.55 -16.35 -26.09
C TYR A 75 -3.69 -15.86 -24.66
N ASP A 76 -4.13 -16.75 -23.77
CA ASP A 76 -4.43 -16.48 -22.36
C ASP A 76 -3.23 -15.88 -21.60
N GLU A 77 -2.01 -16.40 -21.82
CA GLU A 77 -0.79 -15.88 -21.19
C GLU A 77 -0.48 -14.44 -21.59
N ALA A 78 -0.69 -14.06 -22.87
CA ALA A 78 -0.47 -12.70 -23.32
C ALA A 78 -1.48 -11.72 -22.70
N HIS A 79 -2.75 -12.12 -22.59
CA HIS A 79 -3.76 -11.33 -21.88
C HIS A 79 -3.40 -11.16 -20.40
N ASN A 80 -2.96 -12.23 -19.70
CA ASN A 80 -2.50 -12.14 -18.33
C ASN A 80 -1.30 -11.18 -18.17
N ASN A 81 -0.31 -11.27 -19.08
CA ASN A 81 0.87 -10.42 -19.06
C ASN A 81 0.57 -8.94 -19.33
N ILE A 82 -0.39 -8.64 -20.18
CA ILE A 82 -0.94 -7.28 -20.36
C ILE A 82 -1.59 -6.79 -19.06
N GLY A 83 -2.36 -7.65 -18.39
CA GLY A 83 -2.95 -7.34 -17.08
C GLY A 83 -1.88 -6.98 -16.04
N ILE A 84 -0.81 -7.78 -15.94
CA ILE A 84 0.32 -7.50 -15.05
C ILE A 84 0.99 -6.16 -15.42
N LEU A 85 1.13 -5.85 -16.71
CA LEU A 85 1.67 -4.57 -17.16
C LEU A 85 0.77 -3.40 -16.75
N PHE A 86 -0.55 -3.51 -16.92
CA PHE A 86 -1.50 -2.49 -16.49
C PHE A 86 -1.51 -2.30 -14.97
N MET A 87 -1.36 -3.37 -14.17
CA MET A 87 -1.18 -3.26 -12.71
C MET A 87 0.04 -2.42 -12.37
N SER A 88 1.18 -2.68 -13.01
CA SER A 88 2.41 -1.91 -12.76
C SER A 88 2.29 -0.42 -13.14
N LEU A 89 1.30 -0.06 -13.95
CA LEU A 89 0.99 1.32 -14.37
C LEU A 89 -0.15 1.95 -13.55
N GLY A 90 -0.67 1.26 -12.54
CA GLY A 90 -1.83 1.71 -11.76
C GLY A 90 -3.15 1.75 -12.54
N GLN A 91 -3.22 1.09 -13.72
CA GLN A 91 -4.43 1.04 -14.56
C GLN A 91 -5.26 -0.20 -14.22
N ILE A 92 -5.79 -0.23 -13.00
CA ILE A 92 -6.36 -1.44 -12.37
C ILE A 92 -7.56 -1.96 -13.17
N GLU A 93 -8.46 -1.09 -13.64
CA GLU A 93 -9.64 -1.50 -14.40
C GLU A 93 -9.27 -2.21 -15.72
N LYS A 94 -8.21 -1.73 -16.41
CA LYS A 94 -7.71 -2.39 -17.62
C LYS A 94 -7.01 -3.72 -17.31
N ALA A 95 -6.36 -3.81 -16.16
CA ALA A 95 -5.78 -5.06 -15.71
C ALA A 95 -6.87 -6.11 -15.47
N ILE A 96 -7.95 -5.74 -14.79
CA ILE A 96 -9.11 -6.59 -14.55
C ILE A 96 -9.72 -7.09 -15.87
N GLU A 97 -9.90 -6.20 -16.86
CA GLU A 97 -10.38 -6.59 -18.18
C GLU A 97 -9.46 -7.63 -18.84
N SER A 98 -8.15 -7.40 -18.77
CA SER A 98 -7.15 -8.30 -19.35
C SER A 98 -7.14 -9.67 -18.66
N TYR A 99 -7.19 -9.72 -17.33
CA TYR A 99 -7.27 -10.98 -16.59
C TYR A 99 -8.59 -11.73 -16.88
N ASN A 100 -9.70 -11.01 -16.98
CA ASN A 100 -10.98 -11.62 -17.36
C ASN A 100 -10.92 -12.23 -18.77
N ASN A 101 -10.25 -11.60 -19.73
CA ASN A 101 -10.04 -12.17 -21.05
C ASN A 101 -9.20 -13.45 -20.97
N ALA A 102 -8.11 -13.47 -20.19
CA ALA A 102 -7.30 -14.66 -19.96
C ALA A 102 -8.14 -15.81 -19.38
N ILE A 103 -8.94 -15.53 -18.33
CA ILE A 103 -9.80 -16.51 -17.66
C ILE A 103 -10.94 -17.00 -18.56
N LYS A 104 -11.47 -16.14 -19.44
CA LYS A 104 -12.49 -16.54 -20.42
C LYS A 104 -11.96 -17.57 -21.41
N ILE A 105 -10.70 -17.43 -21.83
CA ILE A 105 -10.00 -18.36 -22.73
C ILE A 105 -9.65 -19.64 -21.96
N ASN A 106 -9.02 -19.50 -20.81
CA ASN A 106 -8.60 -20.62 -19.96
C ASN A 106 -9.19 -20.49 -18.55
N LYS A 107 -10.30 -21.17 -18.31
CA LYS A 107 -11.02 -21.10 -17.02
C LYS A 107 -10.23 -21.64 -15.83
N ASN A 108 -9.18 -22.40 -16.08
CA ASN A 108 -8.32 -22.99 -15.06
C ASN A 108 -6.95 -22.29 -14.96
N PHE A 109 -6.81 -21.10 -15.53
CA PHE A 109 -5.56 -20.32 -15.46
C PHE A 109 -5.41 -19.70 -14.08
N ILE A 110 -4.78 -20.44 -13.17
CA ILE A 110 -4.69 -20.12 -11.74
C ILE A 110 -4.02 -18.77 -11.51
N GLU A 111 -2.95 -18.48 -12.23
CA GLU A 111 -2.20 -17.23 -12.12
C GLU A 111 -3.07 -16.03 -12.49
N ALA A 112 -3.84 -16.10 -13.58
CA ALA A 112 -4.74 -15.02 -13.97
C ALA A 112 -5.88 -14.83 -12.96
N ILE A 113 -6.43 -15.93 -12.40
CA ILE A 113 -7.46 -15.88 -11.35
C ILE A 113 -6.89 -15.23 -10.09
N ASN A 114 -5.69 -15.60 -9.69
CA ASN A 114 -5.00 -15.02 -8.52
C ASN A 114 -4.69 -13.53 -8.74
N ASN A 115 -4.18 -13.16 -9.92
CA ASN A 115 -3.89 -11.78 -10.29
C ASN A 115 -5.14 -10.90 -10.35
N LEU A 116 -6.27 -11.46 -10.80
CA LEU A 116 -7.56 -10.78 -10.73
C LEU A 116 -7.97 -10.52 -9.28
N GLY A 117 -7.76 -11.49 -8.38
CA GLY A 117 -7.96 -11.29 -6.95
C GLY A 117 -7.12 -10.15 -6.37
N ILE A 118 -5.85 -10.05 -6.76
CA ILE A 118 -4.97 -8.94 -6.35
C ILE A 118 -5.52 -7.59 -6.86
N ALA A 119 -5.90 -7.51 -8.14
CA ALA A 119 -6.46 -6.29 -8.72
C ALA A 119 -7.76 -5.85 -8.03
N LEU A 120 -8.61 -6.80 -7.62
CA LEU A 120 -9.84 -6.53 -6.87
C LEU A 120 -9.53 -6.05 -5.43
N MET A 121 -8.48 -6.58 -4.80
CA MET A 121 -8.00 -6.08 -3.51
C MET A 121 -7.59 -4.61 -3.59
N ASP A 122 -6.86 -4.22 -4.64
CA ASP A 122 -6.42 -2.83 -4.86
C ASP A 122 -7.59 -1.88 -5.14
N LEU A 123 -8.72 -2.39 -5.66
CA LEU A 123 -9.99 -1.65 -5.78
C LEU A 123 -10.82 -1.62 -4.48
N GLY A 124 -10.39 -2.32 -3.42
CA GLY A 124 -11.16 -2.47 -2.20
C GLY A 124 -12.33 -3.46 -2.29
N GLN A 125 -12.42 -4.26 -3.36
CA GLN A 125 -13.47 -5.29 -3.56
C GLN A 125 -13.05 -6.61 -2.91
N ILE A 126 -12.90 -6.60 -1.59
CA ILE A 126 -12.22 -7.66 -0.82
C ILE A 126 -13.00 -8.99 -0.87
N GLU A 127 -14.32 -8.95 -0.72
CA GLU A 127 -15.17 -10.16 -0.77
C GLU A 127 -15.12 -10.83 -2.15
N GLU A 128 -15.08 -10.03 -3.20
CA GLU A 128 -14.96 -10.55 -4.56
C GLU A 128 -13.59 -11.17 -4.78
N ALA A 129 -12.51 -10.53 -4.31
CA ALA A 129 -11.15 -11.07 -4.33
C ALA A 129 -11.08 -12.44 -3.62
N ILE A 130 -11.67 -12.55 -2.42
CA ILE A 130 -11.76 -13.83 -1.68
C ILE A 130 -12.43 -14.91 -2.54
N SER A 131 -13.51 -14.59 -3.25
CA SER A 131 -14.19 -15.53 -4.14
C SER A 131 -13.26 -16.06 -5.24
N TYR A 132 -12.44 -15.18 -5.84
CA TYR A 132 -11.47 -15.60 -6.86
C TYR A 132 -10.32 -16.41 -6.28
N TYR A 133 -9.77 -16.05 -5.10
CA TYR A 133 -8.77 -16.88 -4.43
C TYR A 133 -9.30 -18.26 -4.09
N GLN A 134 -10.56 -18.37 -3.63
CA GLN A 134 -11.19 -19.67 -3.37
C GLN A 134 -11.35 -20.50 -4.65
N LYS A 135 -11.67 -19.87 -5.80
CA LYS A 135 -11.68 -20.54 -7.11
C LYS A 135 -10.30 -21.05 -7.50
N ALA A 136 -9.26 -20.26 -7.32
CA ALA A 136 -7.88 -20.67 -7.59
C ALA A 136 -7.47 -21.88 -6.73
N ILE A 137 -7.79 -21.86 -5.44
CA ILE A 137 -7.56 -22.99 -4.50
C ILE A 137 -8.35 -24.24 -4.89
N ALA A 138 -9.57 -24.08 -5.43
CA ALA A 138 -10.36 -25.22 -5.89
C ALA A 138 -9.74 -25.91 -7.11
N ILE A 139 -8.99 -25.17 -7.95
CA ILE A 139 -8.25 -25.70 -9.10
C ILE A 139 -6.95 -26.35 -8.64
N ASP A 140 -6.13 -25.64 -7.84
CA ASP A 140 -4.92 -26.18 -7.25
C ASP A 140 -4.84 -25.89 -5.75
N LYS A 141 -4.95 -26.96 -4.95
CA LYS A 141 -4.88 -26.91 -3.48
C LYS A 141 -3.46 -26.72 -2.94
N ASN A 142 -2.45 -26.76 -3.81
CA ASN A 142 -1.05 -26.66 -3.44
C ASN A 142 -0.40 -25.34 -3.84
N PHE A 143 -1.17 -24.40 -4.38
CA PHE A 143 -0.65 -23.10 -4.82
C PHE A 143 -0.50 -22.15 -3.62
N ALA A 144 0.67 -22.15 -2.98
CA ALA A 144 0.97 -21.42 -1.73
C ALA A 144 0.69 -19.92 -1.84
N LEU A 145 0.98 -19.30 -2.99
CA LEU A 145 0.75 -17.86 -3.26
C LEU A 145 -0.70 -17.46 -3.01
N THR A 146 -1.66 -18.25 -3.51
CA THR A 146 -3.08 -17.94 -3.32
C THR A 146 -3.51 -18.01 -1.86
N PHE A 147 -2.97 -18.96 -1.07
CA PHE A 147 -3.24 -19.00 0.37
C PHE A 147 -2.68 -17.78 1.09
N ASN A 148 -1.48 -17.31 0.73
CA ASN A 148 -0.94 -16.07 1.28
C ASN A 148 -1.85 -14.87 0.96
N ASN A 149 -2.28 -14.73 -0.29
CA ASN A 149 -3.13 -13.62 -0.72
C ASN A 149 -4.53 -13.67 -0.09
N LEU A 150 -5.09 -14.87 0.07
CA LEU A 150 -6.33 -15.07 0.81
C LEU A 150 -6.18 -14.69 2.29
N GLY A 151 -5.01 -14.96 2.89
CA GLY A 151 -4.66 -14.52 4.24
C GLY A 151 -4.65 -12.99 4.36
N ILE A 152 -4.05 -12.30 3.39
CA ILE A 152 -4.05 -10.83 3.31
C ILE A 152 -5.51 -10.32 3.23
N ALA A 153 -6.34 -10.90 2.36
CA ALA A 153 -7.73 -10.50 2.20
C ALA A 153 -8.54 -10.66 3.49
N TYR A 154 -8.39 -11.78 4.21
CA TYR A 154 -9.05 -11.97 5.51
C TYR A 154 -8.53 -11.02 6.59
N LYS A 155 -7.24 -10.67 6.57
CA LYS A 155 -6.68 -9.64 7.47
C LYS A 155 -7.36 -8.29 7.24
N HIS A 156 -7.57 -7.88 5.98
CA HIS A 156 -8.30 -6.64 5.64
C HIS A 156 -9.75 -6.64 6.15
N LEU A 157 -10.40 -7.79 6.20
CA LEU A 157 -11.74 -7.94 6.82
C LEU A 157 -11.69 -8.10 8.35
N ASN A 158 -10.50 -7.91 8.97
CA ASN A 158 -10.27 -8.11 10.40
C ASN A 158 -10.62 -9.54 10.89
N ASN A 159 -10.60 -10.52 9.98
CA ASN A 159 -10.80 -11.93 10.31
C ASN A 159 -9.46 -12.62 10.57
N GLN A 160 -8.90 -12.34 11.74
CA GLN A 160 -7.56 -12.80 12.12
C GLN A 160 -7.43 -14.33 12.14
N ASP A 161 -8.46 -15.06 12.58
CA ASP A 161 -8.45 -16.52 12.62
C ASP A 161 -8.38 -17.15 11.22
N ALA A 162 -9.15 -16.64 10.27
CA ALA A 162 -9.11 -17.11 8.90
C ALA A 162 -7.78 -16.76 8.22
N ALA A 163 -7.26 -15.55 8.45
CA ALA A 163 -5.97 -15.12 7.95
C ALA A 163 -4.83 -16.04 8.46
N ALA A 164 -4.80 -16.31 9.78
CA ALA A 164 -3.79 -17.21 10.38
C ALA A 164 -3.83 -18.62 9.78
N LYS A 165 -5.02 -19.17 9.54
CA LYS A 165 -5.17 -20.49 8.88
C LYS A 165 -4.60 -20.48 7.46
N CYS A 166 -4.84 -19.41 6.72
CA CYS A 166 -4.36 -19.26 5.35
C CYS A 166 -2.83 -19.14 5.30
N TYR A 167 -2.22 -18.28 6.12
CA TYR A 167 -0.76 -18.15 6.18
C TYR A 167 -0.09 -19.46 6.62
N LYS A 168 -0.59 -20.13 7.66
CA LYS A 168 -0.08 -21.44 8.07
C LYS A 168 -0.15 -22.46 6.93
N LYS A 169 -1.23 -22.44 6.14
CA LYS A 169 -1.35 -23.34 4.99
C LYS A 169 -0.33 -23.00 3.90
N ALA A 170 -0.12 -21.71 3.59
CA ALA A 170 0.90 -21.25 2.65
C ALA A 170 2.29 -21.75 3.07
N LEU A 171 2.65 -21.60 4.37
CA LEU A 171 3.95 -22.01 4.92
C LEU A 171 4.14 -23.54 5.00
N ILE A 172 3.06 -24.32 5.09
CA ILE A 172 3.13 -25.78 4.97
C ILE A 172 3.41 -26.20 3.52
N LEU A 173 2.86 -25.47 2.55
CA LEU A 173 3.01 -25.76 1.12
C LEU A 173 4.37 -25.31 0.60
N ASP A 174 4.87 -24.18 1.08
CA ASP A 174 6.19 -23.65 0.77
C ASP A 174 6.90 -23.16 2.03
N THR A 175 7.84 -23.97 2.52
CA THR A 175 8.63 -23.68 3.73
C THR A 175 9.71 -22.61 3.53
N ASN A 176 9.91 -22.15 2.30
CA ASN A 176 10.85 -21.08 1.93
C ASN A 176 10.16 -19.79 1.47
N TYR A 177 8.86 -19.66 1.72
CA TYR A 177 8.10 -18.48 1.30
C TYR A 177 8.28 -17.32 2.30
N SER A 178 9.33 -16.51 2.08
CA SER A 178 9.70 -15.37 2.93
C SER A 178 8.54 -14.40 3.20
N ASP A 179 7.77 -14.03 2.15
CA ASP A 179 6.69 -13.06 2.29
C ASP A 179 5.54 -13.60 3.15
N ALA A 180 5.24 -14.91 3.06
CA ALA A 180 4.21 -15.50 3.91
C ALA A 180 4.64 -15.53 5.38
N PHE A 181 5.93 -15.76 5.69
CA PHE A 181 6.46 -15.62 7.05
C PHE A 181 6.34 -14.18 7.54
N SER A 182 6.70 -13.19 6.72
CA SER A 182 6.57 -11.77 7.06
C SER A 182 5.11 -11.38 7.31
N ASN A 183 4.19 -11.77 6.43
CA ASN A 183 2.76 -11.48 6.55
C ASN A 183 2.14 -12.14 7.79
N TYR A 184 2.54 -13.39 8.09
CA TYR A 184 2.08 -14.07 9.29
C TYR A 184 2.66 -13.43 10.55
N GLY A 185 3.93 -13.01 10.54
CA GLY A 185 4.55 -12.22 11.61
C GLY A 185 3.79 -10.93 11.90
N ASN A 186 3.41 -10.18 10.85
CA ASN A 186 2.60 -8.97 10.98
C ASN A 186 1.22 -9.24 11.59
N LEU A 187 0.54 -10.33 11.19
CA LEU A 187 -0.72 -10.72 11.79
C LEU A 187 -0.57 -11.07 13.27
N LEU A 188 0.48 -11.80 13.64
CA LEU A 188 0.76 -12.17 15.03
C LEU A 188 1.09 -10.94 15.88
N THR A 189 1.74 -9.93 15.31
CA THR A 189 1.97 -8.62 15.96
C THR A 189 0.64 -7.92 16.26
N ASP A 190 -0.30 -7.90 15.30
CA ASP A 190 -1.65 -7.34 15.49
C ASP A 190 -2.44 -8.12 16.57
N MET A 191 -2.16 -9.42 16.72
CA MET A 191 -2.73 -10.29 17.79
C MET A 191 -1.97 -10.20 19.12
N HIS A 192 -0.93 -9.38 19.20
CA HIS A 192 -0.03 -9.23 20.36
C HIS A 192 0.74 -10.50 20.74
N ASP A 193 0.85 -11.48 19.83
CA ASP A 193 1.73 -12.66 20.00
C ASP A 193 3.13 -12.35 19.47
N TYR A 194 3.80 -11.43 20.15
CA TYR A 194 5.14 -10.96 19.75
C TYR A 194 6.18 -12.08 19.75
N SER A 195 6.01 -13.11 20.59
CA SER A 195 6.96 -14.24 20.67
C SER A 195 6.95 -15.06 19.39
N GLU A 196 5.77 -15.41 18.89
CA GLU A 196 5.64 -16.16 17.65
C GLU A 196 5.88 -15.25 16.41
N ALA A 197 5.51 -13.97 16.48
CA ALA A 197 5.83 -12.98 15.45
C ALA A 197 7.35 -12.90 15.21
N LEU A 198 8.15 -12.81 16.27
CA LEU A 198 9.61 -12.73 16.17
C LEU A 198 10.22 -13.96 15.48
N LYS A 199 9.71 -15.17 15.74
CA LYS A 199 10.17 -16.38 15.06
C LYS A 199 9.90 -16.33 13.56
N ASN A 200 8.71 -15.88 13.18
CA ASN A 200 8.33 -15.76 11.78
C ASN A 200 9.15 -14.69 11.07
N PHE A 201 9.35 -13.52 11.67
CA PHE A 201 10.19 -12.46 11.10
C PHE A 201 11.65 -12.89 10.96
N ASN A 202 12.22 -13.57 11.96
CA ASN A 202 13.57 -14.10 11.85
C ASN A 202 13.69 -15.11 10.70
N ARG A 203 12.68 -15.99 10.53
CA ARG A 203 12.68 -16.93 9.41
C ARG A 203 12.55 -16.22 8.05
N ALA A 204 11.71 -15.19 7.96
CA ALA A 204 11.62 -14.35 6.75
C ALA A 204 12.97 -13.68 6.43
N TYR A 205 13.66 -13.15 7.46
CA TYR A 205 14.97 -12.52 7.31
C TYR A 205 16.06 -13.52 6.89
N GLU A 206 16.07 -14.73 7.45
CA GLU A 206 17.00 -15.79 7.02
C GLU A 206 16.83 -16.15 5.56
N LEU A 207 15.58 -16.17 5.06
CA LEU A 207 15.26 -16.51 3.67
C LEU A 207 15.55 -15.37 2.71
N ASN A 208 15.25 -14.15 3.11
CA ASN A 208 15.47 -12.94 2.33
C ASN A 208 15.84 -11.76 3.23
N PRO A 209 17.15 -11.54 3.55
CA PRO A 209 17.58 -10.43 4.38
C PRO A 209 17.26 -9.04 3.80
N SER A 210 17.10 -8.95 2.48
CA SER A 210 16.79 -7.69 1.79
C SER A 210 15.28 -7.38 1.71
N SER A 211 14.43 -8.23 2.29
CA SER A 211 12.99 -8.02 2.30
C SER A 211 12.61 -6.69 2.97
N ASP A 212 11.70 -5.96 2.32
CA ASP A 212 11.24 -4.65 2.79
C ASP A 212 10.65 -4.75 4.21
N TYR A 213 10.97 -3.78 5.07
CA TYR A 213 10.49 -3.63 6.45
C TYR A 213 10.86 -4.75 7.45
N ILE A 214 11.49 -5.85 7.03
CA ILE A 214 11.71 -7.02 7.90
C ILE A 214 12.64 -6.72 9.08
N LEU A 215 13.70 -5.96 8.87
CA LEU A 215 14.65 -5.60 9.94
C LEU A 215 13.98 -4.72 11.00
N GLY A 216 13.20 -3.74 10.59
CA GLY A 216 12.42 -2.89 11.49
C GLY A 216 11.39 -3.69 12.29
N ASN A 217 10.68 -4.61 11.65
CA ASN A 217 9.72 -5.49 12.32
C ASN A 217 10.39 -6.36 13.40
N ILE A 218 11.59 -6.89 13.13
CA ILE A 218 12.38 -7.66 14.12
C ILE A 218 12.75 -6.77 15.29
N ILE A 219 13.31 -5.57 15.05
CA ILE A 219 13.76 -4.66 16.12
C ILE A 219 12.55 -4.24 16.98
N HIS A 220 11.48 -3.80 16.34
CA HIS A 220 10.25 -3.37 17.02
C HIS A 220 9.62 -4.50 17.84
N THR A 221 9.55 -5.72 17.31
CA THR A 221 9.03 -6.89 18.03
C THR A 221 9.91 -7.27 19.23
N LYS A 222 11.24 -7.20 19.10
CA LYS A 222 12.17 -7.39 20.22
C LYS A 222 11.96 -6.38 21.34
N MET A 223 11.67 -5.11 21.00
CA MET A 223 11.36 -4.09 22.01
C MET A 223 10.11 -4.46 22.83
N HIS A 224 9.03 -4.93 22.18
CA HIS A 224 7.83 -5.41 22.87
C HIS A 224 8.12 -6.58 23.82
N LEU A 225 9.10 -7.42 23.49
CA LEU A 225 9.54 -8.54 24.32
C LEU A 225 10.62 -8.17 25.34
N CYS A 226 11.05 -6.91 25.39
CA CYS A 226 12.18 -6.44 26.20
C CYS A 226 13.48 -7.23 25.92
N ILE A 227 13.70 -7.64 24.66
CA ILE A 227 14.92 -8.33 24.18
C ILE A 227 15.84 -7.28 23.59
N TRP A 228 16.96 -7.02 24.26
CA TRP A 228 17.92 -5.97 23.88
C TRP A 228 19.22 -6.52 23.28
N ASP A 229 19.30 -7.83 23.04
CA ASP A 229 20.46 -8.46 22.43
C ASP A 229 20.69 -7.91 21.01
N ASN A 230 21.94 -7.48 20.77
CA ASN A 230 22.37 -6.87 19.51
C ASN A 230 21.61 -5.59 19.11
N TYR A 231 20.93 -4.93 20.05
CA TYR A 231 20.13 -3.73 19.75
C TYR A 231 20.98 -2.64 19.08
N SER A 232 22.16 -2.32 19.65
CA SER A 232 23.02 -1.26 19.11
C SER A 232 23.57 -1.59 17.71
N SER A 233 23.91 -2.85 17.43
CA SER A 233 24.38 -3.27 16.09
C SER A 233 23.25 -3.25 15.07
N ASN A 234 22.08 -3.78 15.43
CA ASN A 234 20.89 -3.75 14.56
C ASN A 234 20.46 -2.30 14.23
N LEU A 235 20.55 -1.41 15.23
CA LEU A 235 20.23 0.00 15.03
C LEU A 235 21.26 0.70 14.12
N THR A 236 22.54 0.35 14.23
CA THR A 236 23.58 0.87 13.35
C THR A 236 23.37 0.41 11.91
N GLU A 237 23.07 -0.87 11.70
CA GLU A 237 22.71 -1.43 10.39
C GLU A 237 21.50 -0.73 9.81
N LEU A 238 20.41 -0.62 10.58
CA LEU A 238 19.19 0.08 10.17
C LEU A 238 19.45 1.50 9.71
N LYS A 239 20.22 2.28 10.48
CA LYS A 239 20.57 3.67 10.12
C LYS A 239 21.41 3.76 8.85
N SER A 240 22.34 2.82 8.64
CA SER A 240 23.13 2.77 7.42
C SER A 240 22.26 2.52 6.20
N GLU A 241 21.37 1.52 6.28
CA GLU A 241 20.52 1.14 5.17
C GLU A 241 19.44 2.19 4.83
N ILE A 242 18.95 2.95 5.84
CA ILE A 242 18.08 4.10 5.61
C ILE A 242 18.80 5.19 4.82
N ASN A 243 20.08 5.47 5.12
CA ASN A 243 20.88 6.43 4.35
C ASN A 243 21.08 5.98 2.90
N ASP A 244 21.05 4.68 2.62
CA ASP A 244 21.10 4.09 1.29
C ASP A 244 19.70 3.97 0.63
N CYS A 245 18.67 4.58 1.24
CA CYS A 245 17.29 4.61 0.77
C CYS A 245 16.59 3.24 0.73
N PHE A 246 17.00 2.28 1.54
CA PHE A 246 16.31 1.00 1.67
C PHE A 246 15.05 1.10 2.55
N LYS A 247 14.03 0.34 2.22
CA LYS A 247 12.74 0.26 2.92
C LYS A 247 12.85 -0.71 4.11
N ARG A 248 13.42 -0.26 5.22
CA ARG A 248 13.77 -1.15 6.34
C ARG A 248 12.84 -1.09 7.52
N ILE A 249 12.11 0.02 7.67
CA ILE A 249 11.20 0.25 8.78
C ILE A 249 10.11 1.23 8.38
N ASP A 250 8.92 1.10 8.96
CA ASP A 250 7.86 2.09 8.83
C ASP A 250 8.15 3.35 9.66
N ALA A 251 7.54 4.47 9.27
CA ALA A 251 7.80 5.77 9.87
C ALA A 251 7.36 5.84 11.35
N PHE A 252 6.25 5.18 11.70
CA PHE A 252 5.73 5.21 13.07
C PHE A 252 6.63 4.44 14.04
N SER A 253 7.03 3.21 13.68
CA SER A 253 7.94 2.41 14.50
C SER A 253 9.32 3.05 14.64
N PHE A 254 9.81 3.73 13.60
CA PHE A 254 11.13 4.37 13.63
C PHE A 254 11.23 5.52 14.63
N MET A 255 10.16 6.28 14.83
CA MET A 255 10.13 7.35 15.84
C MET A 255 10.42 6.86 17.26
N ALA A 256 10.01 5.63 17.58
CA ALA A 256 10.30 5.03 18.88
C ALA A 256 11.76 4.57 19.06
N LEU A 257 12.53 4.46 17.97
CA LEU A 257 13.88 3.90 17.96
C LEU A 257 14.99 4.97 17.94
N VAL A 258 14.75 6.08 17.25
CA VAL A 258 15.82 7.02 16.90
C VAL A 258 15.34 8.45 17.10
N ASP A 259 16.02 9.16 17.98
CA ASP A 259 15.87 10.60 18.19
C ASP A 259 16.84 11.36 17.25
N ASP A 260 16.49 11.33 15.94
CA ASP A 260 17.22 12.05 14.88
C ASP A 260 16.22 12.52 13.83
N PRO A 261 15.78 13.79 13.88
CA PRO A 261 14.75 14.32 12.99
C PRO A 261 15.08 14.19 11.51
N LYS A 262 16.36 14.26 11.13
CA LYS A 262 16.79 14.09 9.74
C LYS A 262 16.60 12.66 9.23
N LEU A 263 16.92 11.67 10.07
CA LEU A 263 16.68 10.27 9.72
C LEU A 263 15.18 9.95 9.73
N GLN A 264 14.41 10.53 10.65
CA GLN A 264 12.95 10.39 10.69
C GLN A 264 12.30 10.94 9.41
N GLU A 265 12.75 12.11 8.92
CA GLU A 265 12.34 12.66 7.63
C GLU A 265 12.63 11.65 6.49
N GLY A 266 13.88 11.15 6.41
CA GLY A 266 14.29 10.19 5.39
C GLY A 266 13.41 8.95 5.36
N VAL A 267 13.13 8.36 6.55
CA VAL A 267 12.23 7.19 6.66
C VAL A 267 10.81 7.54 6.21
N SER A 268 10.27 8.68 6.63
CA SER A 268 8.92 9.10 6.26
C SER A 268 8.78 9.32 4.75
N VAL A 269 9.78 9.91 4.10
CA VAL A 269 9.81 10.07 2.63
C VAL A 269 9.86 8.72 1.92
N ILE A 270 10.71 7.79 2.38
CA ILE A 270 10.79 6.44 1.81
C ILE A 270 9.45 5.73 1.98
N TYR A 271 8.87 5.77 3.18
CA TYR A 271 7.62 5.10 3.53
C TYR A 271 6.42 5.66 2.77
N SER A 272 6.30 6.99 2.69
CA SER A 272 5.22 7.63 1.94
C SER A 272 5.25 7.32 0.45
N ASN A 273 6.43 7.36 -0.17
CA ASN A 273 6.59 7.05 -1.59
C ASN A 273 6.32 5.57 -1.90
N ASP A 274 6.59 4.67 -0.96
CA ASP A 274 6.34 3.24 -1.14
C ASP A 274 4.88 2.86 -0.89
N ARG A 275 4.33 3.30 0.25
CA ARG A 275 3.01 2.84 0.72
C ARG A 275 1.87 3.74 0.29
N PHE A 276 2.12 5.03 0.17
CA PHE A 276 1.11 6.07 -0.07
C PHE A 276 1.55 7.04 -1.16
N PRO A 277 1.95 6.56 -2.36
CA PRO A 277 2.35 7.44 -3.45
C PRO A 277 1.19 8.35 -3.87
N ILE A 278 1.51 9.50 -4.49
CA ILE A 278 0.49 10.38 -5.08
C ILE A 278 -0.44 9.56 -5.98
N ASN A 279 -1.73 9.67 -5.71
CA ASN A 279 -2.75 8.95 -6.46
C ASN A 279 -3.54 9.89 -7.37
N ASN A 280 -3.33 9.78 -8.67
CA ASN A 280 -3.98 10.60 -9.70
C ASN A 280 -5.29 9.98 -10.23
N ALA A 281 -5.93 9.08 -9.48
CA ALA A 281 -7.21 8.48 -9.88
C ALA A 281 -8.36 9.49 -9.97
N LEU A 282 -8.22 10.65 -9.33
CA LEU A 282 -9.16 11.76 -9.41
C LEU A 282 -8.59 12.91 -10.23
N PRO A 283 -9.44 13.70 -10.94
CA PRO A 283 -9.01 14.91 -11.64
C PRO A 283 -8.35 15.88 -10.67
N LYS A 284 -7.46 16.75 -11.18
CA LYS A 284 -6.87 17.81 -10.37
C LYS A 284 -7.96 18.62 -9.67
N LEU A 285 -7.78 18.88 -8.39
CA LEU A 285 -8.73 19.65 -7.60
C LEU A 285 -8.83 21.08 -8.17
N ILE A 286 -10.07 21.56 -8.36
CA ILE A 286 -10.36 22.92 -8.79
C ILE A 286 -10.62 23.74 -7.54
N ASN A 287 -10.12 25.00 -7.50
CA ASN A 287 -10.43 25.90 -6.39
C ASN A 287 -11.93 26.09 -6.25
N TYR A 288 -12.43 25.94 -5.04
CA TYR A 288 -13.83 26.15 -4.73
C TYR A 288 -14.20 27.64 -4.79
N GLN A 289 -15.48 27.91 -5.04
CA GLN A 289 -15.98 29.27 -4.99
C GLN A 289 -15.92 29.79 -3.55
N LYS A 290 -15.56 31.10 -3.40
CA LYS A 290 -15.49 31.73 -2.09
C LYS A 290 -16.87 31.71 -1.41
N ARG A 291 -16.91 31.18 -0.19
CA ARG A 291 -18.10 31.09 0.66
C ARG A 291 -17.96 31.94 1.91
N THR A 292 -19.06 32.05 2.65
CA THR A 292 -19.09 32.78 3.94
C THR A 292 -18.43 31.98 5.06
N LYS A 293 -18.52 30.64 5.01
CA LYS A 293 -17.90 29.72 5.98
C LYS A 293 -16.84 28.86 5.33
N ILE A 294 -15.76 28.58 6.05
CA ILE A 294 -14.73 27.61 5.69
C ILE A 294 -15.20 26.25 6.18
N ARG A 295 -15.17 25.23 5.32
CA ARG A 295 -15.50 23.86 5.66
C ARG A 295 -14.25 23.11 6.07
N ILE A 296 -14.26 22.61 7.32
CA ILE A 296 -13.18 21.80 7.87
C ILE A 296 -13.66 20.37 7.98
N GLY A 297 -12.96 19.45 7.34
CA GLY A 297 -13.20 18.01 7.43
C GLY A 297 -12.16 17.33 8.34
N TYR A 298 -12.59 16.73 9.43
CA TYR A 298 -11.76 15.90 10.30
C TYR A 298 -11.93 14.43 9.91
N PHE A 299 -10.83 13.74 9.67
CA PHE A 299 -10.81 12.35 9.21
C PHE A 299 -10.18 11.46 10.27
N SER A 300 -10.93 10.46 10.77
CA SER A 300 -10.45 9.55 11.80
C SER A 300 -11.16 8.20 11.79
N GLY A 301 -10.43 7.13 12.15
CA GLY A 301 -10.98 5.83 12.52
C GLY A 301 -11.37 5.75 14.01
N ASP A 302 -11.10 6.78 14.77
CA ASP A 302 -11.13 6.73 16.24
C ASP A 302 -12.14 7.69 16.88
N PHE A 303 -13.22 8.05 16.18
CA PHE A 303 -14.33 8.82 16.75
C PHE A 303 -15.19 7.98 17.71
N ARG A 304 -14.55 7.52 18.79
CA ARG A 304 -15.08 6.63 19.82
C ARG A 304 -14.28 6.83 21.11
N GLU A 305 -14.51 6.02 22.15
CA GLU A 305 -13.64 5.97 23.35
C GLU A 305 -12.20 5.63 22.91
N HIS A 306 -11.39 6.67 22.69
CA HIS A 306 -10.02 6.57 22.22
C HIS A 306 -9.24 7.85 22.60
N PRO A 307 -7.91 7.77 22.87
CA PRO A 307 -7.10 8.93 23.23
C PRO A 307 -7.20 10.12 22.25
N VAL A 308 -7.20 9.86 20.94
CA VAL A 308 -7.34 10.92 19.92
C VAL A 308 -8.66 11.68 20.11
N SER A 309 -9.76 10.97 20.34
CA SER A 309 -11.07 11.58 20.55
C SER A 309 -11.13 12.37 21.85
N THR A 310 -10.56 11.83 22.93
CA THR A 310 -10.46 12.54 24.22
C THR A 310 -9.72 13.87 24.08
N LEU A 311 -8.65 13.89 23.26
CA LEU A 311 -7.85 15.09 23.04
C LEU A 311 -8.47 16.08 22.04
N THR A 312 -9.48 15.68 21.26
CA THR A 312 -10.03 16.52 20.17
C THR A 312 -11.52 16.84 20.30
N ALA A 313 -12.28 16.14 21.16
CA ALA A 313 -13.73 16.35 21.28
C ALA A 313 -14.09 17.81 21.55
N HIS A 314 -13.43 18.44 22.52
CA HIS A 314 -13.67 19.83 22.87
C HIS A 314 -13.32 20.82 21.73
N LEU A 315 -12.34 20.48 20.89
CA LEU A 315 -11.99 21.27 19.70
C LEU A 315 -13.19 21.40 18.77
N TYR A 316 -13.91 20.29 18.50
CA TYR A 316 -15.06 20.31 17.60
C TYR A 316 -16.19 21.20 18.16
N GLU A 317 -16.41 21.19 19.46
CA GLU A 317 -17.44 21.96 20.16
C GLU A 317 -17.17 23.47 20.14
N THR A 318 -15.88 23.88 20.16
CA THR A 318 -15.46 25.28 20.37
C THR A 318 -15.24 26.08 19.09
N HIS A 319 -15.30 25.45 17.91
CA HIS A 319 -15.19 26.19 16.66
C HIS A 319 -16.24 27.28 16.50
N ASN A 320 -15.84 28.46 16.03
CA ASN A 320 -16.75 29.54 15.71
C ASN A 320 -17.64 29.20 14.50
N ARG A 321 -18.89 28.81 14.79
CA ARG A 321 -19.87 28.38 13.77
C ARG A 321 -20.33 29.49 12.83
N GLU A 322 -20.02 30.74 13.09
CA GLU A 322 -20.25 31.83 12.13
C GLU A 322 -19.22 31.82 10.99
N GLN A 323 -18.02 31.31 11.27
CA GLN A 323 -16.88 31.27 10.34
C GLN A 323 -16.62 29.90 9.76
N PHE A 324 -16.93 28.82 10.51
CA PHE A 324 -16.57 27.46 10.15
C PHE A 324 -17.80 26.54 10.13
N GLU A 325 -17.78 25.60 9.21
CA GLU A 325 -18.70 24.45 9.13
C GLU A 325 -17.88 23.19 9.31
N ILE A 326 -18.19 22.36 10.31
CA ILE A 326 -17.36 21.25 10.76
C ILE A 326 -17.96 19.93 10.31
N HIS A 327 -17.17 19.16 9.57
CA HIS A 327 -17.49 17.83 9.08
C HIS A 327 -16.57 16.80 9.75
N ALA A 328 -17.12 15.67 10.23
CA ALA A 328 -16.37 14.52 10.67
C ALA A 328 -16.58 13.36 9.70
N PHE A 329 -15.49 12.78 9.19
CA PHE A 329 -15.47 11.59 8.32
C PHE A 329 -14.97 10.41 9.15
N SER A 330 -15.89 9.56 9.61
CA SER A 330 -15.59 8.41 10.45
C SER A 330 -15.42 7.16 9.59
N TYR A 331 -14.23 6.60 9.57
CA TYR A 331 -13.96 5.32 8.91
C TYR A 331 -13.71 4.17 9.90
N GLY A 332 -13.86 4.41 11.19
CA GLY A 332 -13.88 3.40 12.24
C GLY A 332 -15.29 2.91 12.55
N PRO A 333 -15.42 1.95 13.48
CA PRO A 333 -16.70 1.40 13.87
C PRO A 333 -17.58 2.44 14.57
N ASP A 334 -18.88 2.43 14.25
CA ASP A 334 -19.88 3.22 14.97
C ASP A 334 -20.27 2.52 16.29
N THR A 335 -19.58 2.90 17.36
CA THR A 335 -19.71 2.24 18.66
C THR A 335 -20.89 2.74 19.48
N ASN A 336 -21.41 3.94 19.18
CA ASN A 336 -22.42 4.62 19.97
C ASN A 336 -22.06 4.77 21.48
N ASP A 337 -20.77 4.74 21.80
CA ASP A 337 -20.27 5.05 23.14
C ASP A 337 -20.42 6.55 23.46
N ALA A 338 -20.14 6.93 24.70
CA ALA A 338 -20.33 8.31 25.19
C ALA A 338 -19.51 9.33 24.36
N MET A 339 -18.27 8.98 24.01
CA MET A 339 -17.39 9.83 23.21
C MET A 339 -17.86 9.95 21.76
N ASN A 340 -18.29 8.83 21.15
CA ASN A 340 -18.85 8.85 19.80
C ASN A 340 -20.09 9.74 19.70
N LEU A 341 -21.01 9.64 20.68
CA LEU A 341 -22.21 10.49 20.75
C LEU A 341 -21.85 11.96 20.98
N ARG A 342 -20.86 12.24 21.84
CA ARG A 342 -20.35 13.59 22.08
C ARG A 342 -19.83 14.22 20.80
N ILE A 343 -18.98 13.50 20.04
CA ILE A 343 -18.42 14.01 18.77
C ILE A 343 -19.51 14.24 17.74
N LYS A 344 -20.47 13.29 17.60
CA LYS A 344 -21.62 13.46 16.70
C LYS A 344 -22.43 14.72 17.02
N SER A 345 -22.56 15.09 18.28
CA SER A 345 -23.25 16.33 18.70
C SER A 345 -22.40 17.58 18.57
N GLY A 346 -21.07 17.41 18.59
CA GLY A 346 -20.09 18.50 18.53
C GLY A 346 -19.71 18.99 17.13
N VAL A 347 -20.15 18.29 16.06
CA VAL A 347 -19.89 18.67 14.67
C VAL A 347 -21.18 19.08 13.96
N ASP A 348 -21.09 19.83 12.84
CA ASP A 348 -22.27 20.16 12.04
C ASP A 348 -22.73 18.97 11.20
N HIS A 349 -21.79 18.16 10.70
CA HIS A 349 -22.07 17.00 9.84
C HIS A 349 -21.17 15.82 10.23
N PHE A 350 -21.78 14.68 10.53
CA PHE A 350 -21.07 13.41 10.77
C PHE A 350 -21.33 12.46 9.60
N HIS A 351 -20.25 12.01 8.95
CA HIS A 351 -20.28 11.11 7.80
C HIS A 351 -19.69 9.77 8.22
N ASP A 352 -20.51 8.73 8.27
CA ASP A 352 -20.03 7.35 8.40
C ASP A 352 -19.56 6.89 7.01
N VAL A 353 -18.24 6.71 6.87
CA VAL A 353 -17.59 6.30 5.62
C VAL A 353 -16.84 4.97 5.78
N GLN A 354 -17.16 4.20 6.82
CA GLN A 354 -16.48 2.94 7.15
C GLN A 354 -16.44 1.95 5.98
N THR A 355 -17.56 1.82 5.26
CA THR A 355 -17.71 0.87 4.16
C THR A 355 -17.35 1.44 2.78
N MET A 356 -16.98 2.72 2.72
CA MET A 356 -16.65 3.38 1.46
C MET A 356 -15.21 3.09 1.03
N SER A 357 -14.99 2.99 -0.28
CA SER A 357 -13.63 2.95 -0.83
C SER A 357 -12.87 4.27 -0.57
N HIS A 358 -11.55 4.24 -0.56
CA HIS A 358 -10.74 5.45 -0.41
C HIS A 358 -11.09 6.51 -1.46
N LYS A 359 -11.36 6.08 -2.70
CA LYS A 359 -11.79 6.95 -3.80
C LYS A 359 -13.15 7.59 -3.54
N ASP A 360 -14.11 6.83 -3.00
CA ASP A 360 -15.45 7.36 -2.71
C ASP A 360 -15.42 8.34 -1.54
N ILE A 361 -14.59 8.09 -0.52
CA ILE A 361 -14.35 9.05 0.58
C ILE A 361 -13.79 10.36 0.03
N ALA A 362 -12.79 10.27 -0.85
CA ALA A 362 -12.19 11.43 -1.47
C ALA A 362 -13.19 12.20 -2.36
N LEU A 363 -14.02 11.50 -3.13
CA LEU A 363 -15.09 12.10 -3.94
C LEU A 363 -16.16 12.76 -3.07
N LEU A 364 -16.55 12.14 -1.96
CA LEU A 364 -17.51 12.70 -1.01
C LEU A 364 -16.97 14.01 -0.43
N ALA A 365 -15.72 14.03 0.07
CA ALA A 365 -15.09 15.22 0.61
C ALA A 365 -15.04 16.36 -0.41
N ARG A 366 -14.68 16.06 -1.67
CA ARG A 366 -14.67 17.02 -2.78
C ARG A 366 -16.08 17.52 -3.13
N SER A 367 -17.09 16.63 -3.14
CA SER A 367 -18.49 17.00 -3.41
C SER A 367 -19.07 17.91 -2.34
N LEU A 368 -18.64 17.73 -1.10
CA LEU A 368 -18.95 18.60 0.03
C LEU A 368 -18.10 19.86 0.05
N GLU A 369 -17.19 20.01 -0.91
CA GLU A 369 -16.28 21.15 -1.06
C GLU A 369 -15.55 21.49 0.27
N ILE A 370 -14.93 20.48 0.89
CA ILE A 370 -14.10 20.66 2.08
C ILE A 370 -12.90 21.53 1.74
N ASP A 371 -12.72 22.65 2.43
CA ASP A 371 -11.63 23.59 2.19
C ASP A 371 -10.33 23.14 2.86
N ILE A 372 -10.44 22.59 4.08
CA ILE A 372 -9.31 22.10 4.88
C ILE A 372 -9.63 20.67 5.35
N ALA A 373 -8.78 19.73 4.99
CA ALA A 373 -8.85 18.36 5.48
C ALA A 373 -7.78 18.10 6.54
N VAL A 374 -8.21 17.59 7.68
CA VAL A 374 -7.37 17.28 8.86
C VAL A 374 -7.29 15.77 9.04
N ASP A 375 -6.13 15.19 8.83
CA ASP A 375 -5.84 13.78 9.10
C ASP A 375 -5.47 13.60 10.58
N LEU A 376 -6.33 12.92 11.32
CA LEU A 376 -6.10 12.60 12.73
C LEU A 376 -5.47 11.22 12.94
N GLY A 377 -5.44 10.39 11.90
CA GLY A 377 -4.88 9.04 11.96
C GLY A 377 -3.45 8.97 11.46
N CYS A 378 -3.15 9.65 10.36
CA CYS A 378 -1.81 9.63 9.75
C CYS A 378 -1.27 8.20 9.55
N TYR A 379 -0.06 7.91 10.00
CA TYR A 379 0.59 6.58 9.90
C TYR A 379 0.24 5.61 11.04
N THR A 380 -0.82 5.88 11.80
CA THR A 380 -1.33 4.91 12.78
C THR A 380 -2.11 3.77 12.11
N VAL A 381 -2.38 2.70 12.87
CA VAL A 381 -3.13 1.52 12.38
C VAL A 381 -4.52 1.89 11.83
N SER A 382 -5.17 2.89 12.42
CA SER A 382 -6.49 3.38 12.00
C SER A 382 -6.43 4.45 10.92
N GLY A 383 -5.24 4.88 10.45
CA GLY A 383 -5.07 5.92 9.44
C GLY A 383 -5.49 5.47 8.04
N LYS A 384 -5.97 6.41 7.23
CA LYS A 384 -6.28 6.20 5.80
C LYS A 384 -5.55 7.24 4.93
N THR A 385 -4.24 7.25 5.00
CA THR A 385 -3.38 8.16 4.24
C THR A 385 -3.61 8.10 2.73
N ASP A 386 -4.03 6.94 2.19
CA ASP A 386 -4.42 6.77 0.77
C ASP A 386 -5.51 7.76 0.31
N VAL A 387 -6.42 8.13 1.21
CA VAL A 387 -7.48 9.11 0.92
C VAL A 387 -6.86 10.48 0.62
N PHE A 388 -5.88 10.89 1.43
CA PHE A 388 -5.17 12.17 1.28
C PHE A 388 -4.25 12.18 0.04
N ALA A 389 -3.69 11.04 -0.33
CA ALA A 389 -2.89 10.88 -1.55
C ALA A 389 -3.67 11.22 -2.84
N MET A 390 -5.02 11.23 -2.77
CA MET A 390 -5.91 11.63 -3.88
C MET A 390 -6.26 13.13 -3.86
N SER A 391 -5.68 13.93 -2.96
CA SER A 391 -5.96 15.37 -2.78
C SER A 391 -7.45 15.64 -2.49
N VAL A 392 -7.90 15.36 -1.28
CA VAL A 392 -9.32 15.47 -0.88
C VAL A 392 -9.80 16.89 -0.67
N ALA A 393 -8.89 17.83 -0.38
CA ALA A 393 -9.18 19.24 -0.13
C ALA A 393 -8.04 20.14 -0.67
N PRO A 394 -8.29 21.44 -0.91
CA PRO A 394 -7.26 22.41 -1.30
C PRO A 394 -6.11 22.55 -0.30
N ILE A 395 -6.40 22.34 1.00
CA ILE A 395 -5.42 22.34 2.08
C ILE A 395 -5.58 21.04 2.85
N GLN A 396 -4.48 20.31 2.99
CA GLN A 396 -4.43 19.06 3.73
C GLN A 396 -3.38 19.15 4.84
N LEU A 397 -3.74 18.72 6.03
CA LEU A 397 -2.84 18.79 7.15
C LEU A 397 -2.92 17.55 8.04
N SER A 398 -1.83 17.24 8.73
CA SER A 398 -1.73 16.20 9.75
C SER A 398 -1.85 16.80 11.15
N TYR A 399 -2.52 16.07 12.06
CA TYR A 399 -2.68 16.50 13.44
C TYR A 399 -2.83 15.31 14.40
N ILE A 400 -2.13 15.34 15.48
CA ILE A 400 -2.22 14.55 16.71
C ILE A 400 -1.93 13.04 16.61
N GLY A 401 -2.32 12.33 15.56
CA GLY A 401 -2.11 10.87 15.48
C GLY A 401 -0.65 10.46 15.25
N PHE A 402 0.13 11.30 14.59
CA PHE A 402 1.54 11.07 14.30
C PHE A 402 2.32 12.38 14.38
N LEU A 403 3.35 12.41 15.23
CA LEU A 403 4.13 13.61 15.54
C LEU A 403 5.30 13.85 14.58
N GLY A 404 5.66 12.88 13.76
CA GLY A 404 6.68 13.00 12.72
C GLY A 404 6.17 13.70 11.46
N THR A 405 7.10 14.07 10.59
CA THR A 405 6.73 14.49 9.24
C THR A 405 6.09 13.34 8.47
N MET A 406 5.05 13.62 7.69
CA MET A 406 4.45 12.63 6.79
C MET A 406 5.37 12.31 5.59
N GLY A 407 6.36 13.16 5.30
CA GLY A 407 7.25 12.96 4.15
C GLY A 407 6.53 12.88 2.81
N ALA A 408 5.28 13.32 2.75
CA ALA A 408 4.39 13.18 1.61
C ALA A 408 4.01 14.56 1.04
N PRO A 409 4.18 14.78 -0.28
CA PRO A 409 4.04 16.12 -0.89
C PRO A 409 2.61 16.64 -0.95
N TYR A 410 1.63 15.84 -0.56
CA TYR A 410 0.22 16.23 -0.54
C TYR A 410 -0.28 16.68 0.85
N TYR A 411 0.58 16.72 1.88
CA TYR A 411 0.31 17.41 3.12
C TYR A 411 0.95 18.80 3.10
N ASP A 412 0.14 19.85 3.28
CA ASP A 412 0.60 21.24 3.26
C ASP A 412 1.14 21.70 4.61
N TYR A 413 0.47 21.24 5.69
CA TYR A 413 0.76 21.65 7.05
C TYR A 413 0.73 20.48 8.03
N LEU A 414 1.48 20.67 9.13
CA LEU A 414 1.36 19.88 10.36
C LEU A 414 1.05 20.84 11.50
N LEU A 415 0.02 20.53 12.32
CA LEU A 415 -0.29 21.31 13.52
C LEU A 415 0.58 20.83 14.69
N ALA A 416 1.30 21.73 15.33
CA ALA A 416 2.16 21.45 16.47
C ALA A 416 2.28 22.67 17.40
N ASP A 417 2.96 22.51 18.52
CA ASP A 417 3.47 23.61 19.34
C ASP A 417 5.00 23.62 19.33
N GLU A 418 5.59 24.68 19.89
CA GLU A 418 7.05 24.85 19.93
C GLU A 418 7.77 23.86 20.85
N ILE A 419 7.03 23.16 21.74
CA ILE A 419 7.59 22.11 22.61
C ILE A 419 7.68 20.81 21.82
N THR A 420 6.62 20.47 21.09
CA THR A 420 6.52 19.24 20.30
C THR A 420 7.48 19.30 19.10
N ILE A 421 7.51 20.44 18.40
CA ILE A 421 8.42 20.67 17.27
C ILE A 421 9.15 22.01 17.49
N PRO A 422 10.36 21.97 18.06
CA PRO A 422 11.21 23.16 18.17
C PRO A 422 11.49 23.79 16.77
N LYS A 423 11.59 25.12 16.72
CA LYS A 423 11.75 25.86 15.45
C LYS A 423 12.97 25.42 14.64
N GLU A 424 14.05 25.04 15.31
CA GLU A 424 15.28 24.52 14.70
C GLU A 424 15.06 23.19 13.97
N ASN A 425 14.06 22.38 14.37
CA ASN A 425 13.74 21.10 13.76
C ASN A 425 12.79 21.24 12.57
N GLN A 426 12.19 22.41 12.32
CA GLN A 426 11.26 22.63 11.23
C GLN A 426 11.84 22.28 9.85
N GLN A 427 13.16 22.39 9.68
CA GLN A 427 13.86 22.05 8.45
C GLN A 427 13.80 20.56 8.08
N TYR A 428 13.43 19.67 9.02
CA TYR A 428 13.31 18.23 8.82
C TYR A 428 11.85 17.76 8.64
N TYR A 429 10.95 18.70 8.36
CA TYR A 429 9.55 18.43 8.07
C TYR A 429 9.24 18.85 6.64
N SER A 430 8.63 17.98 5.86
CA SER A 430 8.21 18.29 4.49
C SER A 430 7.04 19.28 4.46
N GLU A 431 6.22 19.27 5.52
CA GLU A 431 5.09 20.17 5.73
C GLU A 431 5.53 21.49 6.38
N LYS A 432 4.75 22.54 6.18
CA LYS A 432 4.87 23.75 6.97
C LYS A 432 4.28 23.53 8.36
N ILE A 433 5.00 23.93 9.40
CA ILE A 433 4.49 23.81 10.76
C ILE A 433 3.58 24.99 11.07
N ALA A 434 2.32 24.69 11.39
CA ALA A 434 1.38 25.69 11.93
C ALA A 434 1.37 25.59 13.45
N TYR A 435 2.04 26.53 14.10
CA TYR A 435 2.21 26.53 15.54
C TYR A 435 0.94 26.97 16.28
N LEU A 436 0.48 26.10 17.16
CA LEU A 436 -0.58 26.38 18.12
C LEU A 436 0.04 26.77 19.48
N PRO A 437 -0.71 27.49 20.35
CA PRO A 437 -0.26 27.77 21.71
C PRO A 437 -0.04 26.50 22.55
N SER A 438 -0.80 25.43 22.27
CA SER A 438 -0.65 24.08 22.82
C SER A 438 -1.04 23.08 21.76
N TYR A 439 -0.27 21.99 21.67
CA TYR A 439 -0.54 20.88 20.75
C TYR A 439 -1.81 20.11 21.10
N GLN A 440 -2.09 19.95 22.39
CA GLN A 440 -3.26 19.27 22.91
C GLN A 440 -4.32 20.29 23.35
N VAL A 441 -5.56 20.04 22.95
CA VAL A 441 -6.71 20.82 23.40
C VAL A 441 -7.27 20.12 24.64
N ASN A 442 -6.82 20.57 25.80
CA ASN A 442 -7.32 20.04 27.06
C ASN A 442 -8.78 20.44 27.27
N ASP A 443 -9.61 19.46 27.62
CA ASP A 443 -10.98 19.70 28.07
C ASP A 443 -10.96 20.20 29.49
N SER A 444 -11.36 21.45 29.70
CA SER A 444 -11.44 22.04 31.04
C SER A 444 -12.66 21.59 31.85
N THR A 445 -13.51 20.74 31.25
CA THR A 445 -14.75 20.25 31.88
C THR A 445 -14.63 18.83 32.44
N GLU A 446 -13.50 18.16 32.24
CA GLU A 446 -13.18 16.85 32.78
C GLU A 446 -12.28 16.90 34.01
#